data_71a3e1b88a01e98cf6403ef08e43bfd0
#
_entry.id   71a3e1b88a01e98cf6403ef08e43bfd0
#
_cell.length_a   1.000
_cell.length_b   1.000
_cell.length_c   1.000
_cell.angle_alpha   90.00
_cell.angle_beta   90.00
_cell.angle_gamma   90.00
#
_symmetry.space_group_name_H-M   'P 1'
#
loop_
_entity.id
_entity.type
_entity.pdbx_description
1 polymer ?
#
loop_
_entity_poly.entity_id
_entity_poly.type
_entity_poly.pdbx_seq_one_letter_code
_entity_poly.pdbx_strand_id
1 'polypeptide(L)'
;METKKKILVVDDDIDIITVVSSILTSKGYNVISANDKKQGMEMIKKEKPDLAILDVMMTTAYEGFEMAKEIVEHEEFKNMPVIIQTSIEVLTTTKPYVQEMARQFRNDPAFSDLRVILVKDIVTGTSGVDYLDEQGRTIWFPVDAFVKKPVSASVLLPTIEKLLAGVEVN
;
A
#
# COMPACT_ATOMS: atom_id res chain seq x y z
N MET A 1 -25.80 0.47 16.17
CA MET A 1 -25.24 1.28 15.07
C MET A 1 -23.86 0.75 14.71
N GLU A 2 -23.69 0.49 13.45
CA GLU A 2 -22.36 0.10 12.97
C GLU A 2 -21.40 1.28 13.05
N THR A 3 -20.22 1.05 13.62
CA THR A 3 -19.16 2.04 13.61
C THR A 3 -18.59 2.13 12.20
N LYS A 4 -18.48 3.35 11.67
CA LYS A 4 -17.87 3.56 10.36
C LYS A 4 -16.41 3.12 10.38
N LYS A 5 -16.00 2.43 9.33
CA LYS A 5 -14.60 2.05 9.17
C LYS A 5 -13.75 3.30 8.94
N LYS A 6 -12.59 3.31 9.55
CA LYS A 6 -11.66 4.43 9.50
C LYS A 6 -10.50 4.12 8.57
N ILE A 7 -10.26 4.99 7.61
CA ILE A 7 -9.22 4.81 6.60
C ILE A 7 -8.19 5.94 6.70
N LEU A 8 -6.93 5.57 6.80
CA LEU A 8 -5.82 6.52 6.77
C LEU A 8 -5.32 6.69 5.33
N VAL A 9 -5.19 7.93 4.88
CA VAL A 9 -4.61 8.28 3.59
C VAL A 9 -3.33 9.06 3.83
N VAL A 10 -2.20 8.55 3.34
CA VAL A 10 -0.90 9.20 3.49
C VAL A 10 -0.34 9.55 2.11
N ASP A 11 -0.20 10.83 1.85
CA ASP A 11 0.32 11.37 0.59
C ASP A 11 0.83 12.78 0.86
N ASP A 12 1.93 13.20 0.22
CA ASP A 12 2.43 14.56 0.36
C ASP A 12 1.71 15.55 -0.55
N ASP A 13 0.90 15.07 -1.49
CA ASP A 13 0.10 15.89 -2.39
C ASP A 13 -1.30 16.08 -1.81
N ILE A 14 -1.61 17.30 -1.38
CA ILE A 14 -2.90 17.62 -0.78
C ILE A 14 -4.07 17.44 -1.75
N ASP A 15 -3.84 17.61 -3.04
CA ASP A 15 -4.89 17.42 -4.04
C ASP A 15 -5.29 15.94 -4.13
N ILE A 16 -4.32 15.05 -4.04
CA ILE A 16 -4.59 13.60 -4.03
C ILE A 16 -5.33 13.21 -2.76
N ILE A 17 -4.91 13.73 -1.60
CA ILE A 17 -5.62 13.50 -0.34
C ILE A 17 -7.08 13.96 -0.47
N THR A 18 -7.31 15.13 -1.04
CA THR A 18 -8.66 15.68 -1.21
C THR A 18 -9.53 14.78 -2.10
N VAL A 19 -9.00 14.34 -3.24
CA VAL A 19 -9.74 13.48 -4.16
C VAL A 19 -10.07 12.14 -3.52
N VAL A 20 -9.07 11.48 -2.94
CA VAL A 20 -9.25 10.18 -2.31
C VAL A 20 -10.22 10.28 -1.12
N SER A 21 -10.04 11.30 -0.29
CA SER A 21 -10.94 11.53 0.86
C SER A 21 -12.38 11.74 0.44
N SER A 22 -12.61 12.48 -0.67
CA SER A 22 -13.96 12.69 -1.21
C SER A 22 -14.60 11.38 -1.66
N ILE A 23 -13.83 10.54 -2.36
CA ILE A 23 -14.31 9.22 -2.79
C ILE A 23 -14.73 8.39 -1.57
N LEU A 24 -13.86 8.32 -0.57
CA LEU A 24 -14.10 7.49 0.62
C LEU A 24 -15.25 8.01 1.46
N THR A 25 -15.30 9.30 1.69
CA THR A 25 -16.37 9.94 2.47
C THR A 25 -17.73 9.71 1.81
N SER A 26 -17.78 9.74 0.48
CA SER A 26 -19.04 9.51 -0.25
C SER A 26 -19.61 8.12 -0.01
N LYS A 27 -18.78 7.16 0.39
CA LYS A 27 -19.19 5.79 0.70
C LYS A 27 -19.35 5.53 2.21
N GLY A 28 -19.27 6.58 3.02
CA GLY A 28 -19.52 6.47 4.45
C GLY A 28 -18.32 6.10 5.31
N TYR A 29 -17.11 6.10 4.75
CA TYR A 29 -15.91 5.86 5.55
C TYR A 29 -15.50 7.12 6.31
N ASN A 30 -14.92 6.93 7.49
CA ASN A 30 -14.23 8.00 8.20
C ASN A 30 -12.81 8.08 7.66
N VAL A 31 -12.37 9.27 7.30
CA VAL A 31 -11.05 9.46 6.69
C VAL A 31 -10.16 10.29 7.60
N ILE A 32 -8.97 9.80 7.85
CA ILE A 32 -7.90 10.56 8.47
C ILE A 32 -6.73 10.62 7.48
N SER A 33 -5.96 11.69 7.53
CA SER A 33 -4.89 11.90 6.55
C SER A 33 -3.60 12.35 7.21
N ALA A 34 -2.49 12.09 6.52
CA ALA A 34 -1.17 12.53 6.91
C ALA A 34 -0.35 12.87 5.67
N ASN A 35 0.64 13.74 5.82
CA ASN A 35 1.42 14.24 4.71
C ASN A 35 2.80 13.55 4.58
N ASP A 36 3.22 12.82 5.60
CA ASP A 36 4.51 12.15 5.60
C ASP A 36 4.47 10.92 6.53
N LYS A 37 5.55 10.17 6.53
CA LYS A 37 5.68 8.95 7.34
C LYS A 37 5.51 9.22 8.83
N LYS A 38 6.13 10.28 9.34
CA LYS A 38 6.08 10.61 10.77
C LYS A 38 4.65 10.85 11.22
N GLN A 39 3.93 11.73 10.52
CA GLN A 39 2.53 12.03 10.81
C GLN A 39 1.66 10.77 10.63
N GLY A 40 1.93 9.99 9.58
CA GLY A 40 1.19 8.76 9.31
C GLY A 40 1.32 7.75 10.43
N MET A 41 2.54 7.51 10.91
CA MET A 41 2.76 6.58 12.01
C MET A 41 2.14 7.08 13.32
N GLU A 42 2.18 8.38 13.58
CA GLU A 42 1.51 8.97 14.74
C GLU A 42 -0.01 8.76 14.68
N MET A 43 -0.60 8.94 13.49
CA MET A 43 -2.04 8.73 13.27
C MET A 43 -2.43 7.27 13.47
N ILE A 44 -1.61 6.33 13.00
CA ILE A 44 -1.86 4.90 13.19
C ILE A 44 -1.92 4.56 14.68
N LYS A 45 -0.97 5.04 15.45
CA LYS A 45 -0.89 4.76 16.89
C LYS A 45 -2.04 5.39 17.67
N LYS A 46 -2.41 6.61 17.29
CA LYS A 46 -3.47 7.36 17.98
C LYS A 46 -4.87 6.91 17.57
N GLU A 47 -5.11 6.78 16.27
CA GLU A 47 -6.45 6.60 15.73
C GLU A 47 -6.80 5.14 15.41
N LYS A 48 -5.80 4.28 15.28
CA LYS A 48 -5.96 2.84 14.98
C LYS A 48 -6.90 2.60 13.80
N PRO A 49 -6.54 3.07 12.59
CA PRO A 49 -7.40 2.91 11.42
C PRO A 49 -7.59 1.44 11.06
N ASP A 50 -8.63 1.17 10.30
CA ASP A 50 -8.96 -0.16 9.82
C ASP A 50 -8.19 -0.53 8.55
N LEU A 51 -7.69 0.46 7.82
CA LEU A 51 -6.97 0.28 6.57
C LEU A 51 -6.13 1.53 6.30
N ALA A 52 -4.98 1.36 5.65
CA ALA A 52 -4.13 2.48 5.24
C ALA A 52 -3.90 2.47 3.73
N ILE A 53 -3.98 3.65 3.11
CA ILE A 53 -3.63 3.89 1.72
C ILE A 53 -2.39 4.78 1.73
N LEU A 54 -1.29 4.27 1.17
CA LEU A 54 0.00 4.94 1.23
C LEU A 54 0.51 5.29 -0.17
N ASP A 55 0.92 6.54 -0.35
CA ASP A 55 1.74 6.93 -1.49
C ASP A 55 3.17 6.47 -1.20
N VAL A 56 3.87 6.00 -2.21
CA VAL A 56 5.23 5.47 -2.03
C VAL A 56 6.31 6.51 -2.19
N MET A 57 6.03 7.58 -2.94
CA MET A 57 7.01 8.63 -3.20
C MET A 57 6.56 9.93 -2.54
N MET A 58 6.88 10.09 -1.27
CA MET A 58 6.55 11.29 -0.51
C MET A 58 7.76 12.23 -0.42
N THR A 59 8.10 12.73 0.77
CA THR A 59 9.21 13.67 0.97
C THR A 59 10.54 13.09 0.49
N THR A 60 10.74 11.79 0.68
CA THR A 60 11.87 11.05 0.10
C THR A 60 11.34 9.98 -0.86
N ALA A 61 12.24 9.48 -1.71
CA ALA A 61 11.86 8.53 -2.77
C ALA A 61 11.28 7.21 -2.26
N TYR A 62 11.50 6.86 -0.98
CA TYR A 62 11.13 5.54 -0.46
C TYR A 62 10.36 5.60 0.85
N GLU A 63 9.98 6.78 1.28
CA GLU A 63 9.33 6.98 2.59
C GLU A 63 8.06 6.16 2.75
N GLY A 64 7.23 6.08 1.69
CA GLY A 64 6.02 5.27 1.71
C GLY A 64 6.30 3.78 1.81
N PHE A 65 7.35 3.29 1.15
CA PHE A 65 7.77 1.88 1.26
C PHE A 65 8.28 1.57 2.65
N GLU A 66 9.08 2.45 3.22
CA GLU A 66 9.58 2.29 4.59
C GLU A 66 8.43 2.25 5.60
N MET A 67 7.44 3.11 5.41
CA MET A 67 6.24 3.13 6.24
C MET A 67 5.46 1.83 6.12
N ALA A 68 5.24 1.35 4.90
CA ALA A 68 4.52 0.11 4.67
C ALA A 68 5.24 -1.08 5.32
N LYS A 69 6.55 -1.16 5.17
CA LYS A 69 7.37 -2.19 5.80
C LYS A 69 7.24 -2.15 7.31
N GLU A 70 7.34 -0.97 7.91
CA GLU A 70 7.21 -0.79 9.35
C GLU A 70 5.83 -1.26 9.86
N ILE A 71 4.77 -0.97 9.12
CA ILE A 71 3.41 -1.42 9.47
C ILE A 71 3.30 -2.95 9.44
N VAL A 72 3.75 -3.58 8.35
CA VAL A 72 3.59 -5.04 8.20
C VAL A 72 4.45 -5.84 9.18
N GLU A 73 5.52 -5.24 9.68
CA GLU A 73 6.41 -5.87 10.66
C GLU A 73 6.02 -5.55 12.11
N HIS A 74 5.11 -4.60 12.34
CA HIS A 74 4.74 -4.16 13.67
C HIS A 74 3.71 -5.11 14.29
N GLU A 75 3.97 -5.59 15.49
CA GLU A 75 3.09 -6.56 16.18
C GLU A 75 1.64 -6.08 16.31
N GLU A 76 1.45 -4.78 16.57
CA GLU A 76 0.11 -4.22 16.76
C GLU A 76 -0.62 -3.96 15.45
N PHE A 77 0.10 -3.63 14.36
CA PHE A 77 -0.51 -3.14 13.11
C PHE A 77 -0.38 -4.09 11.93
N LYS A 78 0.30 -5.21 12.07
CA LYS A 78 0.59 -6.13 10.95
C LYS A 78 -0.65 -6.71 10.29
N ASN A 79 -1.80 -6.71 10.97
CA ASN A 79 -3.05 -7.21 10.41
C ASN A 79 -3.91 -6.12 9.75
N MET A 80 -3.47 -4.86 9.82
CA MET A 80 -4.15 -3.76 9.13
C MET A 80 -3.84 -3.83 7.63
N PRO A 81 -4.86 -3.92 6.75
CA PRO A 81 -4.60 -3.92 5.32
C PRO A 81 -3.90 -2.66 4.86
N VAL A 82 -2.94 -2.82 3.94
CA VAL A 82 -2.18 -1.72 3.35
C VAL A 82 -2.35 -1.75 1.83
N ILE A 83 -2.81 -0.64 1.28
CA ILE A 83 -2.89 -0.40 -0.16
C ILE A 83 -1.77 0.57 -0.53
N ILE A 84 -0.97 0.20 -1.51
CA ILE A 84 0.04 1.09 -2.09
C ILE A 84 -0.58 1.78 -3.30
N GLN A 85 -0.61 3.11 -3.26
CA GLN A 85 -1.09 3.95 -4.36
C GLN A 85 0.12 4.47 -5.12
N THR A 86 0.23 4.15 -6.40
CA THR A 86 1.49 4.33 -7.12
C THR A 86 1.32 4.58 -8.61
N SER A 87 2.29 5.31 -9.20
CA SER A 87 2.43 5.42 -10.65
C SER A 87 3.44 4.42 -11.21
N ILE A 88 4.11 3.67 -10.34
CA ILE A 88 5.10 2.66 -10.74
C ILE A 88 4.36 1.47 -11.34
N GLU A 89 4.90 0.91 -12.42
CA GLU A 89 4.31 -0.27 -13.06
C GLU A 89 4.39 -1.50 -12.16
N VAL A 90 3.28 -2.21 -12.05
CA VAL A 90 3.22 -3.47 -11.30
C VAL A 90 3.48 -4.62 -12.26
N LEU A 91 4.52 -5.41 -11.99
CA LEU A 91 4.80 -6.60 -12.77
C LEU A 91 3.86 -7.72 -12.31
N THR A 92 3.28 -8.43 -13.28
CA THR A 92 2.29 -9.45 -12.98
C THR A 92 2.84 -10.84 -13.19
N THR A 93 2.30 -11.79 -12.44
CA THR A 93 2.61 -13.21 -12.56
C THR A 93 1.33 -14.00 -12.32
N THR A 94 1.34 -15.27 -12.72
CA THR A 94 0.27 -16.23 -12.38
C THR A 94 0.71 -17.17 -11.27
N LYS A 95 1.88 -16.92 -10.68
CA LYS A 95 2.45 -17.79 -9.63
C LYS A 95 2.21 -17.18 -8.26
N PRO A 96 1.78 -17.96 -7.26
CA PRO A 96 1.49 -17.42 -5.93
C PRO A 96 2.72 -17.02 -5.11
N TYR A 97 3.91 -17.51 -5.50
CA TYR A 97 5.16 -17.22 -4.79
C TYR A 97 5.78 -15.91 -5.32
N VAL A 98 5.12 -14.79 -5.03
CA VAL A 98 5.49 -13.48 -5.59
C VAL A 98 6.89 -13.01 -5.18
N GLN A 99 7.36 -13.37 -3.99
CA GLN A 99 8.73 -13.01 -3.56
C GLN A 99 9.77 -13.68 -4.46
N GLU A 100 9.59 -14.94 -4.77
CA GLU A 100 10.49 -15.66 -5.70
C GLU A 100 10.41 -15.07 -7.10
N MET A 101 9.22 -14.72 -7.56
CA MET A 101 9.06 -14.07 -8.85
C MET A 101 9.74 -12.70 -8.89
N ALA A 102 9.67 -11.93 -7.81
CA ALA A 102 10.39 -10.67 -7.72
C ALA A 102 11.90 -10.88 -7.85
N ARG A 103 12.43 -11.93 -7.22
CA ARG A 103 13.84 -12.29 -7.32
C ARG A 103 14.23 -12.65 -8.74
N GLN A 104 13.37 -13.40 -9.45
CA GLN A 104 13.60 -13.75 -10.85
C GLN A 104 13.61 -12.50 -11.75
N PHE A 105 12.65 -11.59 -11.55
CA PHE A 105 12.65 -10.31 -12.26
C PHE A 105 13.94 -9.52 -11.97
N ARG A 106 14.38 -9.49 -10.71
CA ARG A 106 15.58 -8.76 -10.30
C ARG A 106 16.84 -9.31 -10.98
N ASN A 107 16.87 -10.60 -11.28
CA ASN A 107 18.00 -11.25 -11.96
C ASN A 107 18.01 -11.00 -13.47
N ASP A 108 16.92 -10.49 -14.05
CA ASP A 108 16.87 -10.13 -15.45
C ASP A 108 17.55 -8.78 -15.66
N PRO A 109 18.51 -8.66 -16.61
CA PRO A 109 19.19 -7.37 -16.87
C PRO A 109 18.24 -6.20 -17.15
N ALA A 110 17.04 -6.47 -17.69
CA ALA A 110 16.06 -5.41 -17.93
C ALA A 110 15.53 -4.78 -16.64
N PHE A 111 15.59 -5.50 -15.51
CA PHE A 111 15.01 -5.04 -14.25
C PHE A 111 16.01 -4.93 -13.10
N SER A 112 17.26 -5.38 -13.31
CA SER A 112 18.25 -5.50 -12.21
C SER A 112 18.59 -4.16 -11.55
N ASP A 113 18.52 -3.06 -12.30
CA ASP A 113 18.87 -1.73 -11.82
C ASP A 113 17.67 -0.95 -11.28
N LEU A 114 16.46 -1.51 -11.35
CA LEU A 114 15.29 -0.85 -10.82
C LEU A 114 15.38 -0.76 -9.30
N ARG A 115 15.14 0.44 -8.78
CA ARG A 115 15.15 0.63 -7.32
C ARG A 115 14.00 -0.10 -6.66
N VAL A 116 12.88 -0.23 -7.35
CA VAL A 116 11.66 -0.84 -6.85
C VAL A 116 11.07 -1.77 -7.88
N ILE A 117 10.69 -2.97 -7.45
CA ILE A 117 9.92 -3.91 -8.25
C ILE A 117 8.63 -4.22 -7.47
N LEU A 118 7.49 -3.95 -8.08
CA LEU A 118 6.18 -4.30 -7.53
C LEU A 118 5.68 -5.52 -8.27
N VAL A 119 5.25 -6.54 -7.54
CA VAL A 119 4.81 -7.81 -8.14
C VAL A 119 3.44 -8.19 -7.60
N LYS A 120 2.56 -8.62 -8.50
CA LYS A 120 1.22 -9.10 -8.16
C LYS A 120 0.92 -10.41 -8.88
N ASP A 121 0.41 -11.38 -8.13
CA ASP A 121 -0.20 -12.58 -8.71
C ASP A 121 -1.64 -12.23 -9.11
N ILE A 122 -1.93 -12.28 -10.40
CA ILE A 122 -3.25 -11.91 -10.93
C ILE A 122 -4.35 -12.93 -10.62
N VAL A 123 -3.96 -14.14 -10.20
CA VAL A 123 -4.92 -15.18 -9.84
C VAL A 123 -5.42 -15.04 -8.41
N THR A 124 -4.49 -14.87 -7.45
CA THR A 124 -4.83 -14.80 -6.02
C THR A 124 -4.89 -13.38 -5.48
N GLY A 125 -4.31 -12.40 -6.19
CA GLY A 125 -4.17 -11.03 -5.70
C GLY A 125 -2.99 -10.83 -4.75
N THR A 126 -2.22 -11.87 -4.46
CA THR A 126 -1.04 -11.77 -3.60
C THR A 126 -0.05 -10.77 -4.19
N SER A 127 0.39 -9.82 -3.37
CA SER A 127 1.20 -8.70 -3.83
C SER A 127 2.36 -8.42 -2.88
N GLY A 128 3.42 -7.85 -3.41
CA GLY A 128 4.57 -7.48 -2.58
C GLY A 128 5.51 -6.53 -3.29
N VAL A 129 6.43 -6.02 -2.49
CA VAL A 129 7.41 -5.00 -2.89
C VAL A 129 8.82 -5.51 -2.67
N ASP A 130 9.65 -5.37 -3.70
CA ASP A 130 11.09 -5.59 -3.61
C ASP A 130 11.77 -4.26 -3.91
N TYR A 131 12.54 -3.72 -2.96
CA TYR A 131 13.27 -2.48 -3.21
C TYR A 131 14.72 -2.60 -2.76
N LEU A 132 15.58 -1.81 -3.41
CA LEU A 132 16.99 -1.72 -3.06
C LEU A 132 17.18 -0.61 -2.03
N ASP A 133 17.79 -0.93 -0.89
CA ASP A 133 18.11 0.09 0.11
C ASP A 133 19.37 0.86 -0.31
N GLU A 134 19.80 1.81 0.52
CA GLU A 134 20.97 2.65 0.23
C GLU A 134 22.28 1.85 0.15
N GLN A 135 22.33 0.67 0.77
CA GLN A 135 23.49 -0.21 0.73
C GLN A 135 23.41 -1.24 -0.40
N GLY A 136 22.41 -1.15 -1.26
CA GLY A 136 22.22 -2.08 -2.38
C GLY A 136 21.65 -3.43 -2.00
N ARG A 137 21.10 -3.57 -0.78
CA ARG A 137 20.46 -4.80 -0.35
C ARG A 137 19.01 -4.82 -0.81
N THR A 138 18.51 -6.00 -1.20
CA THR A 138 17.12 -6.16 -1.55
C THR A 138 16.27 -6.36 -0.29
N ILE A 139 15.22 -5.56 -0.18
CA ILE A 139 14.26 -5.62 0.92
C ILE A 139 12.93 -6.08 0.35
N TRP A 140 12.32 -7.09 0.94
CA TRP A 140 11.02 -7.62 0.53
C TRP A 140 9.99 -7.46 1.65
N PHE A 141 8.78 -7.04 1.29
CA PHE A 141 7.64 -7.13 2.20
C PHE A 141 6.34 -7.29 1.40
N PRO A 142 5.35 -8.01 1.96
CA PRO A 142 4.04 -8.13 1.32
C PRO A 142 3.20 -6.88 1.55
N VAL A 143 2.29 -6.62 0.61
CA VAL A 143 1.22 -5.62 0.76
C VAL A 143 -0.09 -6.26 0.32
N ASP A 144 -1.20 -5.62 0.65
CA ASP A 144 -2.51 -6.21 0.37
C ASP A 144 -3.01 -5.89 -1.03
N ALA A 145 -2.67 -4.71 -1.56
CA ALA A 145 -3.05 -4.34 -2.92
C ALA A 145 -2.24 -3.16 -3.43
N PHE A 146 -2.22 -3.02 -4.76
CA PHE A 146 -1.73 -1.82 -5.44
C PHE A 146 -2.91 -1.15 -6.14
N VAL A 147 -2.95 0.18 -6.08
CA VAL A 147 -3.90 1.00 -6.83
C VAL A 147 -3.11 2.01 -7.66
N LYS A 148 -3.36 2.04 -8.94
CA LYS A 148 -2.61 2.88 -9.89
C LYS A 148 -3.13 4.32 -9.84
N LYS A 149 -2.23 5.28 -9.90
CA LYS A 149 -2.55 6.70 -10.09
C LYS A 149 -2.78 6.98 -11.58
N PRO A 150 -3.73 7.84 -11.97
CA PRO A 150 -4.68 8.55 -11.11
C PRO A 150 -5.74 7.61 -10.52
N VAL A 151 -6.13 7.88 -9.29
CA VAL A 151 -7.03 6.99 -8.55
C VAL A 151 -8.45 7.08 -9.11
N SER A 152 -9.05 5.92 -9.35
CA SER A 152 -10.41 5.78 -9.82
C SER A 152 -11.28 5.17 -8.71
N ALA A 153 -12.45 5.75 -8.47
CA ALA A 153 -13.40 5.21 -7.51
C ALA A 153 -13.81 3.78 -7.87
N SER A 154 -13.96 3.50 -9.17
CA SER A 154 -14.37 2.18 -9.66
C SER A 154 -13.36 1.07 -9.36
N VAL A 155 -12.10 1.41 -9.11
CA VAL A 155 -11.05 0.47 -8.73
C VAL A 155 -10.81 0.50 -7.21
N LEU A 156 -10.71 1.69 -6.63
CA LEU A 156 -10.37 1.86 -5.22
C LEU A 156 -11.43 1.28 -4.28
N LEU A 157 -12.70 1.60 -4.53
CA LEU A 157 -13.78 1.20 -3.62
C LEU A 157 -13.97 -0.32 -3.54
N PRO A 158 -14.01 -1.06 -4.65
CA PRO A 158 -14.09 -2.53 -4.57
C PRO A 158 -12.88 -3.14 -3.89
N THR A 159 -11.70 -2.59 -4.09
CA THR A 159 -10.47 -3.07 -3.44
C THR A 159 -10.57 -2.92 -1.93
N ILE A 160 -11.03 -1.76 -1.45
CA ILE A 160 -11.20 -1.51 -0.02
C ILE A 160 -12.26 -2.45 0.57
N GLU A 161 -13.41 -2.58 -0.08
CA GLU A 161 -14.50 -3.44 0.38
C GLU A 161 -14.04 -4.89 0.54
N LYS A 162 -13.29 -5.39 -0.43
CA LYS A 162 -12.76 -6.74 -0.39
C LYS A 162 -11.79 -6.94 0.77
N LEU A 163 -10.89 -5.99 0.98
CA LEU A 163 -9.90 -6.09 2.06
C LEU A 163 -10.54 -6.00 3.44
N LEU A 164 -11.50 -5.11 3.63
CA LEU A 164 -12.20 -4.98 4.90
C LEU A 164 -13.08 -6.19 5.20
N ALA A 165 -13.71 -6.77 4.18
CA ALA A 165 -14.50 -7.99 4.34
C ALA A 165 -13.61 -9.18 4.74
N GLY A 166 -12.41 -9.29 4.18
CA GLY A 166 -11.44 -10.32 4.55
C GLY A 166 -10.99 -10.22 5.99
N VAL A 167 -10.81 -9.00 6.50
CA VAL A 167 -10.45 -8.76 7.89
C VAL A 167 -11.59 -9.17 8.83
N GLU A 168 -12.83 -8.92 8.44
CA GLU A 168 -14.01 -9.25 9.26
C GLU A 168 -14.27 -10.76 9.34
N VAL A 169 -13.88 -11.51 8.31
CA VAL A 169 -14.06 -12.97 8.25
C VAL A 169 -13.01 -13.70 9.08
N ASN A 170 -11.87 -13.10 9.28
CA ASN A 170 -10.78 -13.67 10.07
C ASN A 170 -10.83 -13.16 11.51
#